data_2cf50e4b6a9cdd69d84d6f03137f556e
#
_entry.id   2cf50e4b6a9cdd69d84d6f03137f556e
#
_cell.length_a   1.000
_cell.length_b   1.000
_cell.length_c   1.000
_cell.angle_alpha   90.00
_cell.angle_beta   90.00
_cell.angle_gamma   90.00
#
_symmetry.space_group_name_H-M   'P 1'
#
loop_
_entity.id
_entity.type
_entity.pdbx_description
1 polymer ?
#
loop_
_entity_poly.entity_id
_entity_poly.type
_entity_poly.pdbx_seq_one_letter_code
_entity_poly.pdbx_strand_id
1 'polypeptide(L)'
;MLDFLVQRPVLLLLLMGLPLLLLAWLGKIYPQRRMLALVALPAVVALFSVFLAPVAYLALGLLVLLLLIAISDIFSIPSSSKLEVSRTSGSIASLGKSHEVKVELINKSLKVNQVNIRDDLPDEFDATPEEFASFTGKKSKTRFTYDFNSHARGKFDLQRVHVKVSSRLKFWAAFYQLPCESTISVYPDMKQIAEYDLLARTNRLSQTGVRRVRKIGQDNEFERLRDYTKDDNYKHIDWRTTARRRKLTVKDFQSTQSQRIIFMVDCARMMTGQSDNLSMLDHAFNAMLMLSYIALKQGDSVGLLNFSDTIHNYTPPRSGIGHINRLLHASFDQEARYVEARYDKAFLYTKQQCSKRSLVVLITNVIDEINAHQIMQYTSNLTGQHLPMCLLLKDHDLFDIVDDYDPDSSAKNSVYAAAAAATIVNWRREVLTEMKHRGVLALEAFPENMTAQLINQYLEIKARHLL
;
A
#
# COMPACT_ATOMS: atom_id res chain seq x y z
N MET A 1 49.36 42.79 19.93
CA MET A 1 48.43 41.77 19.37
C MET A 1 47.05 42.34 19.07
N LEU A 2 46.45 43.09 19.96
CA LEU A 2 45.14 43.78 19.74
C LEU A 2 45.23 44.80 18.60
N ASP A 3 46.23 45.64 18.58
CA ASP A 3 46.42 46.65 17.52
C ASP A 3 46.67 46.04 16.13
N PHE A 4 47.29 44.87 16.09
CA PHE A 4 47.50 44.12 14.84
C PHE A 4 46.16 43.57 14.25
N LEU A 5 45.21 43.14 15.11
CA LEU A 5 43.86 42.68 14.71
C LEU A 5 42.99 43.86 14.27
N VAL A 6 43.09 45.00 14.96
CA VAL A 6 42.31 46.22 14.65
C VAL A 6 42.70 46.80 13.28
N GLN A 7 43.95 46.70 12.87
CA GLN A 7 44.46 47.17 11.57
C GLN A 7 44.08 46.25 10.39
N ARG A 8 43.52 45.04 10.64
CA ARG A 8 43.17 44.08 9.58
C ARG A 8 41.73 43.59 9.72
N PRO A 9 40.75 44.31 9.16
CA PRO A 9 39.32 43.99 9.31
C PRO A 9 38.94 42.59 8.75
N VAL A 10 39.68 42.13 7.73
CA VAL A 10 39.46 40.77 7.15
C VAL A 10 39.81 39.68 8.17
N LEU A 11 40.86 39.85 8.95
CA LEU A 11 41.31 38.89 9.96
C LEU A 11 40.33 38.84 11.14
N LEU A 12 39.70 39.96 11.44
CA LEU A 12 38.66 40.10 12.46
C LEU A 12 37.38 39.38 12.02
N LEU A 13 36.98 39.49 10.74
CA LEU A 13 35.86 38.77 10.17
C LEU A 13 36.10 37.23 10.14
N LEU A 14 37.28 36.77 9.78
CA LEU A 14 37.66 35.35 9.84
C LEU A 14 37.60 34.80 11.26
N LEU A 15 38.04 35.55 12.25
CA LEU A 15 38.02 35.18 13.65
C LEU A 15 36.57 35.06 14.20
N MET A 16 35.62 35.81 13.61
CA MET A 16 34.19 35.72 13.90
C MET A 16 33.58 34.41 13.38
N GLY A 17 33.95 33.95 12.20
CA GLY A 17 33.38 32.76 11.55
C GLY A 17 33.91 31.43 12.11
N LEU A 18 35.20 31.41 12.50
CA LEU A 18 35.89 30.18 12.89
C LEU A 18 35.23 29.45 14.11
N PRO A 19 34.86 30.11 15.21
CA PRO A 19 34.18 29.45 16.33
C PRO A 19 32.80 28.86 15.94
N LEU A 20 32.06 29.53 15.05
CA LEU A 20 30.78 29.05 14.56
C LEU A 20 30.92 27.76 13.75
N LEU A 21 31.94 27.69 12.88
CA LEU A 21 32.28 26.51 12.10
C LEU A 21 32.75 25.34 12.98
N LEU A 22 33.61 25.63 13.97
CA LEU A 22 34.09 24.64 14.93
C LEU A 22 32.90 24.01 15.74
N LEU A 23 32.00 24.84 16.24
CA LEU A 23 30.81 24.36 16.98
C LEU A 23 29.86 23.54 16.11
N ALA A 24 29.70 23.93 14.84
CA ALA A 24 28.87 23.16 13.88
C ALA A 24 29.51 21.78 13.60
N TRP A 25 30.82 21.74 13.47
CA TRP A 25 31.55 20.50 13.13
C TRP A 25 31.67 19.54 14.33
N LEU A 26 32.03 20.04 15.52
CA LEU A 26 32.25 19.22 16.72
C LEU A 26 30.97 18.89 17.48
N GLY A 27 29.99 19.81 17.54
CA GLY A 27 28.83 19.71 18.43
C GLY A 27 27.51 19.38 17.74
N LYS A 28 27.47 19.29 16.39
CA LYS A 28 26.20 19.24 15.62
C LYS A 28 25.22 20.34 16.04
N ILE A 29 25.76 21.50 16.44
CA ILE A 29 25.03 22.70 16.89
C ILE A 29 25.23 23.74 15.80
N TYR A 30 24.13 24.18 15.18
CA TYR A 30 24.16 25.10 14.05
C TYR A 30 23.60 26.45 14.43
N PRO A 31 24.18 27.58 13.92
CA PRO A 31 23.64 28.91 14.15
C PRO A 31 22.30 29.05 13.40
N GLN A 32 21.33 29.65 14.08
CA GLN A 32 20.05 29.99 13.47
C GLN A 32 20.11 31.38 12.81
N ARG A 33 19.10 31.70 11.99
CA ARG A 33 19.00 32.97 11.26
C ARG A 33 19.17 34.20 12.15
N ARG A 34 18.70 34.15 13.43
CA ARG A 34 18.85 35.25 14.40
C ARG A 34 20.30 35.49 14.78
N MET A 35 21.08 34.44 14.97
CA MET A 35 22.49 34.54 15.27
C MET A 35 23.26 35.14 14.09
N LEU A 36 22.99 34.70 12.88
CA LEU A 36 23.59 35.22 11.67
C LEU A 36 23.29 36.73 11.48
N ALA A 37 22.06 37.14 11.70
CA ALA A 37 21.66 38.55 11.64
C ALA A 37 22.35 39.40 12.71
N LEU A 38 22.55 38.88 13.94
CA LEU A 38 23.23 39.60 15.01
C LEU A 38 24.74 39.73 14.76
N VAL A 39 25.37 38.71 14.16
CA VAL A 39 26.80 38.74 13.77
C VAL A 39 27.05 39.77 12.65
N ALA A 40 26.07 40.03 11.81
CA ALA A 40 26.16 41.08 10.80
C ALA A 40 26.34 42.48 11.39
N LEU A 41 25.82 42.74 12.60
CA LEU A 41 25.90 44.05 13.21
C LEU A 41 27.33 44.44 13.59
N PRO A 42 28.13 43.69 14.37
CA PRO A 42 29.53 44.02 14.60
C PRO A 42 30.36 43.92 13.28
N ALA A 43 30.00 43.12 12.30
CA ALA A 43 30.64 43.07 11.00
C ALA A 43 30.49 44.40 10.21
N VAL A 44 29.26 44.96 10.20
CA VAL A 44 29.03 46.28 9.59
C VAL A 44 29.82 47.39 10.34
N VAL A 45 29.81 47.38 11.68
CA VAL A 45 30.58 48.31 12.49
C VAL A 45 32.07 48.18 12.20
N ALA A 46 32.58 46.95 12.03
CA ALA A 46 33.97 46.69 11.67
C ALA A 46 34.36 47.28 10.32
N LEU A 47 33.46 47.34 9.34
CA LEU A 47 33.72 47.98 8.03
C LEU A 47 33.95 49.48 8.18
N PHE A 48 33.25 50.14 9.08
CA PHE A 48 33.43 51.58 9.36
C PHE A 48 34.78 51.88 10.07
N SER A 49 35.47 50.88 10.63
CA SER A 49 36.78 51.03 11.24
C SER A 49 37.86 51.43 10.21
N VAL A 50 37.61 51.24 8.91
CA VAL A 50 38.48 51.70 7.84
C VAL A 50 38.62 53.26 7.86
N PHE A 51 37.54 53.95 8.28
CA PHE A 51 37.51 55.41 8.31
C PHE A 51 37.92 55.98 9.68
N LEU A 52 37.67 55.27 10.78
CA LEU A 52 37.90 55.73 12.12
C LEU A 52 38.44 54.61 13.00
N ALA A 53 39.71 54.65 13.34
CA ALA A 53 40.40 53.59 14.12
C ALA A 53 39.74 53.25 15.47
N PRO A 54 39.14 54.19 16.28
CA PRO A 54 38.47 53.85 17.53
C PRO A 54 37.21 53.01 17.34
N VAL A 55 36.57 53.02 16.16
CA VAL A 55 35.40 52.19 15.84
C VAL A 55 35.72 50.71 15.85
N ALA A 56 36.96 50.34 15.56
CA ALA A 56 37.42 48.94 15.61
C ALA A 56 37.35 48.35 17.03
N TYR A 57 37.68 49.13 18.05
CA TYR A 57 37.57 48.69 19.47
C TYR A 57 36.11 48.50 19.88
N LEU A 58 35.21 49.31 19.37
CA LEU A 58 33.77 49.18 19.60
C LEU A 58 33.22 47.90 18.89
N ALA A 59 33.64 47.65 17.67
CA ALA A 59 33.27 46.42 16.96
C ALA A 59 33.79 45.15 17.67
N LEU A 60 35.00 45.19 18.20
CA LEU A 60 35.57 44.09 18.98
C LEU A 60 34.80 43.88 20.30
N GLY A 61 34.50 44.96 21.00
CA GLY A 61 33.68 44.90 22.25
C GLY A 61 32.29 44.27 22.00
N LEU A 62 31.60 44.71 20.94
CA LEU A 62 30.32 44.13 20.54
C LEU A 62 30.44 42.64 20.17
N LEU A 63 31.52 42.26 19.47
CA LEU A 63 31.78 40.86 19.12
C LEU A 63 31.96 40.00 20.38
N VAL A 64 32.82 40.45 21.32
CA VAL A 64 33.08 39.71 22.56
C VAL A 64 31.82 39.56 23.37
N LEU A 65 31.00 40.63 23.50
CA LEU A 65 29.74 40.59 24.19
C LEU A 65 28.77 39.56 23.51
N LEU A 66 28.67 39.62 22.20
CA LEU A 66 27.80 38.69 21.44
C LEU A 66 28.28 37.23 21.59
N LEU A 67 29.59 36.99 21.57
CA LEU A 67 30.17 35.66 21.80
C LEU A 67 29.85 35.16 23.22
N LEU A 68 29.97 36.00 24.24
CA LEU A 68 29.62 35.59 25.60
C LEU A 68 28.13 35.24 25.74
N ILE A 69 27.23 36.03 25.16
CA ILE A 69 25.79 35.71 25.13
C ILE A 69 25.54 34.44 24.35
N ALA A 70 26.17 34.26 23.19
CA ALA A 70 26.02 33.06 22.36
C ALA A 70 26.49 31.80 23.07
N ILE A 71 27.64 31.84 23.75
CA ILE A 71 28.16 30.72 24.54
C ILE A 71 27.22 30.40 25.70
N SER A 72 26.70 31.42 26.41
CA SER A 72 25.73 31.22 27.50
C SER A 72 24.43 30.56 26.99
N ASP A 73 23.99 30.90 25.78
CA ASP A 73 22.77 30.36 25.20
C ASP A 73 22.91 28.88 24.77
N ILE A 74 24.14 28.42 24.43
CA ILE A 74 24.43 26.98 24.17
C ILE A 74 24.06 26.13 25.39
N PHE A 75 24.37 26.58 26.59
CA PHE A 75 24.04 25.86 27.81
C PHE A 75 22.52 25.74 28.07
N SER A 76 21.69 26.46 27.31
CA SER A 76 20.23 26.33 27.37
C SER A 76 19.73 25.07 26.66
N ILE A 77 20.52 24.46 25.76
CA ILE A 77 20.15 23.26 25.03
C ILE A 77 20.30 22.04 25.94
N PRO A 78 19.31 21.12 26.02
CA PRO A 78 19.43 19.87 26.74
C PRO A 78 20.35 18.90 25.97
N SER A 79 21.10 18.07 26.68
CA SER A 79 21.85 16.97 26.04
C SER A 79 20.91 15.91 25.50
N SER A 80 21.32 15.23 24.41
CA SER A 80 20.55 14.12 23.80
C SER A 80 20.19 13.03 24.80
N SER A 81 21.07 12.75 25.78
CA SER A 81 20.83 11.73 26.83
C SER A 81 19.67 12.05 27.79
N LYS A 82 19.17 13.29 27.78
CA LYS A 82 18.01 13.73 28.60
C LYS A 82 16.72 13.78 27.81
N LEU A 83 16.75 13.42 26.56
CA LEU A 83 15.58 13.34 25.67
C LEU A 83 15.35 11.88 25.32
N GLU A 84 14.15 11.41 25.53
CA GLU A 84 13.69 10.08 25.12
C GLU A 84 12.47 10.22 24.23
N VAL A 85 12.37 9.37 23.23
CA VAL A 85 11.21 9.33 22.33
C VAL A 85 10.62 7.92 22.38
N SER A 86 9.31 7.85 22.42
CA SER A 86 8.56 6.61 22.24
C SER A 86 7.52 6.82 21.15
N ARG A 87 7.38 5.84 20.25
CA ARG A 87 6.38 5.79 19.20
C ARG A 87 5.32 4.77 19.56
N THR A 88 4.07 5.16 19.47
CA THR A 88 2.93 4.26 19.58
C THR A 88 2.16 4.32 18.27
N SER A 89 2.38 3.31 17.44
CA SER A 89 1.64 3.08 16.20
C SER A 89 0.98 1.73 16.26
N GLY A 90 -0.12 1.54 15.52
CA GLY A 90 -0.61 0.20 15.22
C GLY A 90 0.48 -0.58 14.47
N SER A 91 0.69 -1.85 14.81
CA SER A 91 1.62 -2.72 14.06
C SER A 91 1.13 -3.06 12.65
N ILE A 92 -0.14 -2.80 12.36
CA ILE A 92 -0.82 -3.12 11.11
C ILE A 92 -1.43 -1.85 10.52
N ALA A 93 -1.11 -1.58 9.27
CA ALA A 93 -1.69 -0.51 8.45
C ALA A 93 -2.33 -1.09 7.19
N SER A 94 -3.29 -0.38 6.61
CA SER A 94 -3.91 -0.74 5.32
C SER A 94 -3.42 0.20 4.23
N LEU A 95 -3.12 -0.34 3.07
CA LEU A 95 -2.65 0.40 1.90
C LEU A 95 -3.67 1.48 1.49
N GLY A 96 -3.18 2.67 1.15
CA GLY A 96 -4.00 3.79 0.68
C GLY A 96 -4.97 4.37 1.73
N LYS A 97 -4.78 4.05 3.02
CA LYS A 97 -5.63 4.57 4.10
C LYS A 97 -4.82 5.32 5.14
N SER A 98 -5.44 6.34 5.74
CA SER A 98 -4.85 7.13 6.81
C SER A 98 -4.74 6.33 8.11
N HIS A 99 -3.55 6.35 8.72
CA HIS A 99 -3.25 5.71 9.99
C HIS A 99 -2.63 6.69 10.97
N GLU A 100 -3.18 6.73 12.19
CA GLU A 100 -2.71 7.61 13.26
C GLU A 100 -1.46 7.03 13.93
N VAL A 101 -0.44 7.87 14.08
CA VAL A 101 0.78 7.59 14.85
C VAL A 101 0.94 8.61 15.96
N LYS A 102 1.27 8.14 17.16
CA LYS A 102 1.53 8.97 18.32
C LYS A 102 3.00 8.88 18.71
N VAL A 103 3.69 10.01 18.64
CA VAL A 103 5.08 10.14 19.09
C VAL A 103 5.11 10.94 20.38
N GLU A 104 5.67 10.37 21.42
CA GLU A 104 5.83 11.04 22.71
C GLU A 104 7.31 11.40 22.94
N LEU A 105 7.60 12.69 23.10
CA LEU A 105 8.90 13.19 23.51
C LEU A 105 8.91 13.42 25.01
N ILE A 106 9.80 12.77 25.71
CA ILE A 106 10.02 12.88 27.14
C ILE A 106 11.26 13.74 27.38
N ASN A 107 11.08 14.92 27.95
CA ASN A 107 12.17 15.80 28.36
C ASN A 107 12.49 15.59 29.84
N LYS A 108 13.59 14.92 30.16
CA LYS A 108 14.07 14.71 31.54
C LYS A 108 14.87 15.91 32.09
N SER A 109 15.13 16.92 31.26
CA SER A 109 15.88 18.10 31.65
C SER A 109 15.02 19.12 32.38
N LEU A 110 15.69 20.09 33.10
CA LEU A 110 15.02 21.25 33.70
C LEU A 110 14.90 22.45 32.75
N LYS A 111 15.14 22.23 31.45
CA LYS A 111 15.18 23.28 30.42
C LYS A 111 13.88 23.27 29.63
N VAL A 112 13.43 24.48 29.25
CA VAL A 112 12.28 24.68 28.37
C VAL A 112 12.79 25.11 27.02
N ASN A 113 12.51 24.35 25.98
CA ASN A 113 13.03 24.59 24.64
C ASN A 113 11.91 24.43 23.59
N GLN A 114 12.03 25.17 22.51
CA GLN A 114 11.26 24.87 21.30
C GLN A 114 11.86 23.67 20.61
N VAL A 115 11.04 22.71 20.28
CA VAL A 115 11.44 21.48 19.55
C VAL A 115 10.64 21.35 18.28
N ASN A 116 11.33 20.91 17.24
CA ASN A 116 10.70 20.46 16.02
C ASN A 116 11.04 18.98 15.88
N ILE A 117 10.03 18.18 15.62
CA ILE A 117 10.14 16.73 15.46
C ILE A 117 9.74 16.35 14.07
N ARG A 118 10.53 15.49 13.45
CA ARG A 118 10.23 14.82 12.19
C ARG A 118 10.52 13.35 12.36
N ASP A 119 9.57 12.50 12.00
CA ASP A 119 9.78 11.06 12.00
C ASP A 119 10.59 10.63 10.77
N ASP A 120 11.39 9.57 10.91
CA ASP A 120 12.21 8.99 9.82
C ASP A 120 11.34 7.99 9.05
N LEU A 121 10.40 8.53 8.27
CA LEU A 121 9.48 7.75 7.46
C LEU A 121 10.11 7.40 6.11
N PRO A 122 9.87 6.20 5.59
CA PRO A 122 10.21 5.84 4.21
C PRO A 122 9.53 6.75 3.19
N ASP A 123 10.12 6.85 1.98
CA ASP A 123 9.59 7.70 0.90
C ASP A 123 8.20 7.25 0.41
N GLU A 124 7.82 6.00 0.68
CA GLU A 124 6.51 5.43 0.36
C GLU A 124 5.39 5.89 1.30
N PHE A 125 5.71 6.67 2.34
CA PHE A 125 4.76 7.15 3.33
C PHE A 125 4.57 8.65 3.24
N ASP A 126 3.36 9.09 2.98
CA ASP A 126 2.97 10.50 3.08
C ASP A 126 2.45 10.80 4.48
N ALA A 127 3.16 11.64 5.20
CA ALA A 127 2.76 12.07 6.54
C ALA A 127 2.15 13.48 6.54
N THR A 128 1.09 13.66 7.30
CA THR A 128 0.45 14.96 7.46
C THR A 128 0.19 15.27 8.94
N PRO A 129 0.85 16.28 9.51
CA PRO A 129 1.96 17.08 8.99
C PRO A 129 3.31 16.33 9.06
N GLU A 130 4.29 16.68 8.20
CA GLU A 130 5.62 16.06 8.21
C GLU A 130 6.51 16.51 9.37
N GLU A 131 6.34 17.75 9.83
CA GLU A 131 7.14 18.37 10.89
C GLU A 131 6.24 19.01 11.94
N PHE A 132 6.57 18.78 13.20
CA PHE A 132 5.84 19.32 14.35
C PHE A 132 6.70 20.31 15.11
N ALA A 133 6.20 21.51 15.33
CA ALA A 133 6.82 22.51 16.19
C ALA A 133 6.05 22.65 17.50
N SER A 134 6.71 22.46 18.64
CA SER A 134 6.12 22.60 19.95
C SER A 134 7.13 23.08 20.99
N PHE A 135 6.66 23.38 22.19
CA PHE A 135 7.50 23.68 23.33
C PHE A 135 7.49 22.51 24.31
N THR A 136 8.68 22.06 24.71
CA THR A 136 8.80 21.08 25.80
C THR A 136 9.05 21.82 27.11
N GLY A 137 8.24 21.49 28.13
CA GLY A 137 8.42 21.97 29.49
C GLY A 137 9.56 21.27 30.24
N LYS A 138 9.81 21.72 31.47
CA LYS A 138 10.73 21.06 32.42
C LYS A 138 10.14 19.72 32.83
N LYS A 139 10.93 18.61 32.72
CA LYS A 139 10.52 17.26 33.10
C LYS A 139 9.11 16.90 32.55
N SER A 140 8.83 17.21 31.30
CA SER A 140 7.50 17.08 30.70
C SER A 140 7.49 16.03 29.60
N LYS A 141 6.29 15.51 29.35
CA LYS A 141 5.99 14.69 28.18
C LYS A 141 5.20 15.55 27.18
N THR A 142 5.63 15.56 25.96
CA THR A 142 4.91 16.24 24.86
C THR A 142 4.52 15.19 23.85
N ARG A 143 3.22 15.12 23.52
CA ARG A 143 2.68 14.16 22.56
C ARG A 143 2.42 14.87 21.24
N PHE A 144 2.80 14.19 20.16
CA PHE A 144 2.56 14.60 18.78
C PHE A 144 1.77 13.49 18.10
N THR A 145 0.78 13.88 17.34
CA THR A 145 -0.05 12.94 16.59
C THR A 145 -0.02 13.34 15.13
N TYR A 146 0.22 12.40 14.25
CA TYR A 146 0.17 12.61 12.82
C TYR A 146 -0.48 11.41 12.14
N ASP A 147 -1.01 11.66 10.97
CA ASP A 147 -1.55 10.64 10.10
C ASP A 147 -0.58 10.37 8.97
N PHE A 148 -0.42 9.10 8.60
CA PHE A 148 0.31 8.73 7.40
C PHE A 148 -0.54 7.84 6.48
N ASN A 149 -0.31 7.99 5.18
CA ASN A 149 -0.80 7.10 4.14
C ASN A 149 0.40 6.37 3.54
N SER A 150 0.27 5.07 3.32
CA SER A 150 1.28 4.30 2.60
C SER A 150 0.84 4.02 1.18
N HIS A 151 1.75 4.19 0.22
CA HIS A 151 1.55 3.86 -1.19
C HIS A 151 2.16 2.51 -1.58
N ALA A 152 2.87 1.86 -0.66
CA ALA A 152 3.46 0.55 -0.86
C ALA A 152 3.09 -0.42 0.26
N ARG A 153 2.95 -1.69 -0.07
CA ARG A 153 2.77 -2.79 0.89
C ARG A 153 4.12 -3.27 1.37
N GLY A 154 4.11 -3.96 2.48
CA GLY A 154 5.30 -4.61 3.00
C GLY A 154 5.55 -4.34 4.47
N LYS A 155 6.74 -4.74 4.90
CA LYS A 155 7.20 -4.55 6.27
C LYS A 155 8.17 -3.37 6.30
N PHE A 156 7.83 -2.34 7.05
CA PHE A 156 8.63 -1.13 7.19
C PHE A 156 9.16 -1.02 8.62
N ASP A 157 10.47 -0.99 8.76
CA ASP A 157 11.15 -0.86 10.05
C ASP A 157 11.59 0.60 10.24
N LEU A 158 10.92 1.30 11.15
CA LEU A 158 11.20 2.69 11.51
C LEU A 158 12.20 2.70 12.66
N GLN A 159 13.38 3.29 12.47
CA GLN A 159 14.49 3.17 13.42
C GLN A 159 14.70 4.40 14.30
N ARG A 160 14.42 5.60 13.82
CA ARG A 160 14.84 6.85 14.44
C ARG A 160 13.74 7.91 14.39
N VAL A 161 13.91 8.93 15.21
CA VAL A 161 13.13 10.16 15.15
C VAL A 161 14.10 11.33 15.19
N HIS A 162 13.94 12.27 14.26
CA HIS A 162 14.74 13.48 14.20
C HIS A 162 14.16 14.57 15.06
N VAL A 163 14.97 15.10 15.98
CA VAL A 163 14.53 16.15 16.90
C VAL A 163 15.49 17.33 16.77
N LYS A 164 14.96 18.45 16.32
CA LYS A 164 15.65 19.74 16.30
C LYS A 164 15.28 20.51 17.55
N VAL A 165 16.26 20.84 18.38
CA VAL A 165 16.05 21.60 19.62
C VAL A 165 16.65 22.98 19.44
N SER A 166 15.84 24.02 19.62
CA SER A 166 16.30 25.41 19.59
C SER A 166 16.71 25.88 20.97
N SER A 167 17.78 26.67 21.05
CA SER A 167 18.21 27.35 22.28
C SER A 167 17.14 28.39 22.72
N ARG A 168 17.27 28.89 23.96
CA ARG A 168 16.29 29.81 24.57
C ARG A 168 16.17 31.12 23.78
N LEU A 169 17.31 31.70 23.32
CA LEU A 169 17.34 32.92 22.52
C LEU A 169 17.18 32.66 21.01
N LYS A 170 17.10 31.35 20.60
CA LYS A 170 17.06 30.91 19.22
C LYS A 170 18.31 31.31 18.41
N PHE A 171 19.45 31.33 19.08
CA PHE A 171 20.73 31.53 18.40
C PHE A 171 21.26 30.23 17.82
N TRP A 172 21.01 29.12 18.52
CA TRP A 172 21.52 27.81 18.19
C TRP A 172 20.40 26.79 18.00
N ALA A 173 20.64 25.83 17.14
CA ALA A 173 19.82 24.63 16.99
C ALA A 173 20.71 23.39 17.06
N ALA A 174 20.35 22.46 17.90
CA ALA A 174 20.94 21.12 17.94
C ALA A 174 20.03 20.12 17.24
N PHE A 175 20.63 19.22 16.43
CA PHE A 175 19.93 18.17 15.75
C PHE A 175 20.28 16.82 16.38
N TYR A 176 19.30 16.14 16.89
CA TYR A 176 19.43 14.83 17.50
C TYR A 176 18.69 13.77 16.70
N GLN A 177 19.31 12.59 16.56
CA GLN A 177 18.68 11.39 16.06
C GLN A 177 18.47 10.47 17.26
N LEU A 178 17.23 10.33 17.70
CA LEU A 178 16.91 9.51 18.84
C LEU A 178 16.43 8.13 18.35
N PRO A 179 16.96 7.02 18.93
CA PRO A 179 16.53 5.69 18.57
C PRO A 179 15.08 5.49 19.00
N CYS A 180 14.26 4.99 18.08
CA CYS A 180 12.84 4.69 18.33
C CYS A 180 12.41 3.59 17.35
N GLU A 181 12.71 2.36 17.69
CA GLU A 181 12.42 1.21 16.83
C GLU A 181 10.93 0.86 16.88
N SER A 182 10.32 0.74 15.72
CA SER A 182 8.98 0.19 15.55
C SER A 182 8.83 -0.40 14.15
N THR A 183 8.03 -1.44 14.03
CA THR A 183 7.72 -2.09 12.75
C THR A 183 6.26 -1.86 12.43
N ILE A 184 6.02 -1.41 11.21
CA ILE A 184 4.67 -1.27 10.65
C ILE A 184 4.56 -2.21 9.46
N SER A 185 3.58 -3.09 9.48
CA SER A 185 3.26 -3.97 8.37
C SER A 185 2.06 -3.42 7.61
N VAL A 186 2.27 -3.04 6.35
CA VAL A 186 1.23 -2.50 5.48
C VAL A 186 0.62 -3.64 4.67
N TYR A 187 -0.65 -3.89 4.89
CA TYR A 187 -1.42 -4.94 4.23
C TYR A 187 -2.31 -4.36 3.12
N PRO A 188 -2.78 -5.20 2.17
CA PRO A 188 -3.85 -4.83 1.25
C PRO A 188 -5.09 -4.29 1.98
N ASP A 189 -5.97 -3.57 1.28
CA ASP A 189 -7.10 -2.87 1.91
C ASP A 189 -8.06 -3.81 2.64
N MET A 190 -7.90 -3.89 3.97
CA MET A 190 -8.75 -4.70 4.84
C MET A 190 -10.09 -4.04 5.18
N LYS A 191 -10.22 -2.71 5.01
CA LYS A 191 -11.47 -1.99 5.33
C LYS A 191 -12.59 -2.36 4.34
N GLN A 192 -12.26 -2.57 3.07
CA GLN A 192 -13.24 -3.04 2.08
C GLN A 192 -13.88 -4.37 2.50
N ILE A 193 -13.10 -5.27 3.11
CA ILE A 193 -13.62 -6.55 3.61
C ILE A 193 -14.65 -6.32 4.73
N ALA A 194 -14.37 -5.40 5.66
CA ALA A 194 -15.28 -5.07 6.75
C ALA A 194 -16.56 -4.37 6.26
N GLU A 195 -16.43 -3.44 5.31
CA GLU A 195 -17.57 -2.77 4.67
C GLU A 195 -18.44 -3.76 3.90
N TYR A 196 -17.83 -4.67 3.16
CA TYR A 196 -18.55 -5.72 2.46
C TYR A 196 -19.33 -6.62 3.44
N ASP A 197 -18.74 -7.01 4.56
CA ASP A 197 -19.43 -7.80 5.59
C ASP A 197 -20.63 -7.05 6.18
N LEU A 198 -20.48 -5.75 6.42
CA LEU A 198 -21.57 -4.89 6.89
C LEU A 198 -22.70 -4.79 5.84
N LEU A 199 -22.35 -4.55 4.58
CA LEU A 199 -23.31 -4.49 3.47
C LEU A 199 -24.00 -5.85 3.21
N ALA A 200 -23.26 -6.94 3.37
CA ALA A 200 -23.80 -8.28 3.28
C ALA A 200 -24.82 -8.56 4.37
N ARG A 201 -24.57 -8.14 5.61
CA ARG A 201 -25.52 -8.27 6.75
C ARG A 201 -26.74 -7.39 6.59
N THR A 202 -26.61 -6.20 6.04
CA THR A 202 -27.71 -5.25 5.84
C THR A 202 -28.53 -5.49 4.57
N ASN A 203 -28.23 -6.56 3.81
CA ASN A 203 -28.88 -6.87 2.53
C ASN A 203 -28.71 -5.80 1.42
N ARG A 204 -27.71 -4.93 1.52
CA ARG A 204 -27.45 -3.83 0.59
C ARG A 204 -26.31 -4.11 -0.40
N LEU A 205 -26.00 -5.37 -0.66
CA LEU A 205 -24.94 -5.78 -1.61
C LEU A 205 -25.11 -5.23 -3.02
N SER A 206 -26.35 -4.91 -3.42
CA SER A 206 -26.60 -4.30 -4.74
C SER A 206 -25.98 -2.91 -4.90
N GLN A 207 -25.63 -2.22 -3.82
CA GLN A 207 -24.98 -0.91 -3.87
C GLN A 207 -23.50 -1.00 -4.28
N THR A 208 -22.87 -2.17 -4.11
CA THR A 208 -21.49 -2.43 -4.52
C THR A 208 -21.40 -3.12 -5.89
N GLY A 209 -22.49 -3.16 -6.67
CA GLY A 209 -22.50 -3.81 -7.99
C GLY A 209 -22.59 -5.34 -7.92
N VAL A 210 -22.69 -5.95 -6.74
CA VAL A 210 -22.79 -7.40 -6.58
C VAL A 210 -24.25 -7.87 -6.74
N ARG A 211 -24.50 -8.75 -7.71
CA ARG A 211 -25.84 -9.29 -8.00
C ARG A 211 -26.19 -10.45 -7.07
N ARG A 212 -27.41 -10.48 -6.60
CA ARG A 212 -27.97 -11.64 -5.88
C ARG A 212 -28.38 -12.72 -6.86
N VAL A 213 -27.83 -13.91 -6.70
CA VAL A 213 -28.29 -15.10 -7.44
C VAL A 213 -29.07 -16.01 -6.51
N ARG A 214 -30.30 -16.35 -6.89
CA ARG A 214 -31.15 -17.26 -6.14
C ARG A 214 -30.72 -18.69 -6.44
N LYS A 215 -30.31 -19.46 -5.43
CA LYS A 215 -29.89 -20.85 -5.57
C LYS A 215 -31.13 -21.78 -5.60
N ILE A 216 -31.11 -22.72 -6.55
CA ILE A 216 -31.92 -23.93 -6.49
C ILE A 216 -30.90 -25.07 -6.50
N GLY A 217 -30.82 -25.82 -5.38
CA GLY A 217 -29.80 -26.85 -5.19
C GLY A 217 -30.18 -28.22 -5.74
N GLN A 218 -29.22 -28.94 -6.26
CA GLN A 218 -29.27 -30.40 -6.45
C GLN A 218 -28.13 -30.99 -5.59
N ASP A 219 -28.51 -31.93 -4.69
CA ASP A 219 -27.70 -32.86 -3.91
C ASP A 219 -27.03 -32.40 -2.62
N ASN A 220 -27.34 -33.11 -1.60
CA ASN A 220 -26.75 -33.65 -0.38
C ASN A 220 -27.28 -33.19 1.00
N GLU A 221 -27.81 -32.00 1.19
CA GLU A 221 -28.49 -31.68 2.43
C GLU A 221 -29.99 -31.50 2.16
N PHE A 222 -30.78 -32.29 2.88
CA PHE A 222 -32.23 -32.21 2.82
C PHE A 222 -32.68 -30.80 3.30
N GLU A 223 -33.31 -30.04 2.41
CA GLU A 223 -33.87 -28.73 2.74
C GLU A 223 -35.36 -28.83 3.10
N ARG A 224 -36.13 -29.40 2.19
CA ARG A 224 -37.60 -29.51 2.37
C ARG A 224 -38.19 -30.61 1.49
N LEU A 225 -39.46 -30.95 1.82
CA LEU A 225 -40.30 -31.75 0.96
C LEU A 225 -41.24 -30.84 0.16
N ARG A 226 -41.30 -31.02 -1.15
CA ARG A 226 -42.24 -30.33 -2.03
C ARG A 226 -42.98 -31.33 -2.93
N ASP A 227 -44.07 -30.88 -3.51
CA ASP A 227 -44.81 -31.70 -4.46
C ASP A 227 -43.99 -31.91 -5.75
N TYR A 228 -44.04 -33.08 -6.31
CA TYR A 228 -43.35 -33.48 -7.53
C TYR A 228 -43.83 -32.67 -8.75
N THR A 229 -42.93 -32.19 -9.58
CA THR A 229 -43.18 -31.58 -10.88
C THR A 229 -42.56 -32.43 -11.98
N LYS A 230 -43.01 -32.27 -13.24
CA LYS A 230 -42.53 -33.09 -14.38
C LYS A 230 -41.03 -32.90 -14.68
N ASP A 231 -40.48 -31.81 -14.22
CA ASP A 231 -39.05 -31.49 -14.42
C ASP A 231 -38.16 -32.10 -13.33
N ASP A 232 -38.74 -32.76 -12.32
CA ASP A 232 -37.98 -33.34 -11.22
C ASP A 232 -37.44 -34.73 -11.55
N ASN A 233 -36.24 -35.01 -11.03
CA ASN A 233 -35.67 -36.33 -11.16
C ASN A 233 -36.39 -37.33 -10.23
N TYR A 234 -36.92 -38.40 -10.81
CA TYR A 234 -37.64 -39.44 -10.07
C TYR A 234 -36.83 -40.11 -8.95
N LYS A 235 -35.48 -40.04 -8.99
CA LYS A 235 -34.58 -40.56 -7.95
C LYS A 235 -34.74 -39.82 -6.61
N HIS A 236 -35.25 -38.61 -6.63
CA HIS A 236 -35.44 -37.77 -5.43
C HIS A 236 -36.83 -37.92 -4.82
N ILE A 237 -37.71 -38.78 -5.34
CA ILE A 237 -39.02 -39.03 -4.78
C ILE A 237 -38.86 -39.71 -3.41
N ASP A 238 -39.45 -39.13 -2.39
CA ASP A 238 -39.57 -39.75 -1.06
C ASP A 238 -40.83 -40.61 -1.01
N TRP A 239 -40.64 -41.90 -1.27
CA TRP A 239 -41.73 -42.86 -1.28
C TRP A 239 -42.43 -42.97 0.07
N ARG A 240 -41.75 -42.79 1.19
CA ARG A 240 -42.33 -42.85 2.53
C ARG A 240 -43.27 -41.69 2.79
N THR A 241 -42.90 -40.49 2.40
CA THR A 241 -43.75 -39.31 2.54
C THR A 241 -44.86 -39.32 1.50
N THR A 242 -44.59 -39.77 0.27
CA THR A 242 -45.59 -39.96 -0.81
C THR A 242 -46.70 -40.90 -0.35
N ALA A 243 -46.36 -42.01 0.28
CA ALA A 243 -47.34 -42.97 0.83
C ALA A 243 -48.23 -42.32 1.94
N ARG A 244 -47.65 -41.49 2.77
CA ARG A 244 -48.39 -40.78 3.85
C ARG A 244 -49.31 -39.67 3.29
N ARG A 245 -48.79 -38.89 2.34
CA ARG A 245 -49.50 -37.71 1.78
C ARG A 245 -50.42 -38.04 0.63
N ARG A 246 -50.33 -39.26 0.06
CA ARG A 246 -51.01 -39.69 -1.18
C ARG A 246 -50.79 -38.76 -2.36
N LYS A 247 -49.64 -38.01 -2.35
CA LYS A 247 -49.18 -37.16 -3.43
C LYS A 247 -47.68 -37.39 -3.63
N LEU A 248 -47.23 -37.46 -4.88
CA LEU A 248 -45.81 -37.56 -5.19
C LEU A 248 -45.05 -36.40 -4.56
N THR A 249 -44.14 -36.71 -3.66
CA THR A 249 -43.35 -35.73 -2.91
C THR A 249 -41.87 -35.97 -3.18
N VAL A 250 -41.15 -34.89 -3.48
CA VAL A 250 -39.72 -34.91 -3.79
C VAL A 250 -38.95 -34.28 -2.64
N LYS A 251 -37.76 -34.85 -2.35
CA LYS A 251 -36.76 -34.25 -1.49
C LYS A 251 -36.06 -33.16 -2.27
N ASP A 252 -36.15 -31.94 -1.79
CA ASP A 252 -35.39 -30.81 -2.27
C ASP A 252 -34.08 -30.73 -1.45
N PHE A 253 -32.96 -30.78 -2.12
CA PHE A 253 -31.65 -30.82 -1.49
C PHE A 253 -30.97 -29.47 -1.64
N GLN A 254 -30.31 -29.02 -0.58
CA GLN A 254 -29.44 -27.84 -0.64
C GLN A 254 -28.08 -28.27 -1.13
N SER A 255 -27.61 -27.65 -2.20
CA SER A 255 -26.24 -27.89 -2.69
C SER A 255 -25.25 -27.15 -1.78
N THR A 256 -24.66 -27.87 -0.83
CA THR A 256 -23.51 -27.44 -0.01
C THR A 256 -22.25 -28.15 -0.48
N GLN A 257 -21.94 -28.15 -1.75
CA GLN A 257 -20.60 -28.57 -2.16
C GLN A 257 -19.63 -27.43 -1.89
N SER A 258 -18.74 -27.61 -0.89
CA SER A 258 -17.61 -26.72 -0.69
C SER A 258 -16.72 -26.77 -1.92
N GLN A 259 -16.70 -25.71 -2.68
CA GLN A 259 -15.89 -25.58 -3.88
C GLN A 259 -14.44 -25.25 -3.52
N ARG A 260 -13.55 -25.57 -4.41
CA ARG A 260 -12.13 -25.27 -4.25
C ARG A 260 -11.72 -24.19 -5.26
N ILE A 261 -11.13 -23.13 -4.77
CA ILE A 261 -10.64 -22.00 -5.57
C ILE A 261 -9.13 -21.90 -5.38
N ILE A 262 -8.40 -21.72 -6.47
CA ILE A 262 -6.96 -21.49 -6.45
C ILE A 262 -6.70 -20.23 -7.23
N PHE A 263 -6.18 -19.22 -6.56
CA PHE A 263 -5.70 -18.02 -7.21
C PHE A 263 -4.27 -18.21 -7.67
N MET A 264 -3.99 -17.84 -8.90
CA MET A 264 -2.66 -17.71 -9.48
C MET A 264 -2.46 -16.24 -9.77
N VAL A 265 -1.64 -15.56 -8.98
CA VAL A 265 -1.38 -14.12 -9.12
C VAL A 265 -0.02 -13.93 -9.74
N ASP A 266 -0.02 -13.25 -10.88
CA ASP A 266 1.19 -12.85 -11.57
C ASP A 266 1.86 -11.68 -10.84
N CYS A 267 3.14 -11.82 -10.48
CA CYS A 267 3.96 -10.81 -9.83
C CYS A 267 5.12 -10.35 -10.75
N ALA A 268 4.97 -10.49 -12.06
CA ALA A 268 5.96 -10.09 -13.04
C ALA A 268 5.74 -8.64 -13.53
N ARG A 269 6.56 -8.20 -14.49
CA ARG A 269 6.62 -6.81 -14.97
C ARG A 269 5.29 -6.23 -15.44
N MET A 270 4.37 -7.05 -15.93
CA MET A 270 3.07 -6.58 -16.44
C MET A 270 2.13 -6.09 -15.32
N MET A 271 2.45 -6.42 -14.06
CA MET A 271 1.69 -6.02 -12.88
C MET A 271 2.26 -4.79 -12.16
N THR A 272 3.32 -4.16 -12.72
CA THR A 272 3.93 -2.94 -12.17
C THR A 272 3.17 -1.66 -12.52
N GLY A 273 2.27 -1.68 -13.52
CA GLY A 273 1.42 -0.55 -13.87
C GLY A 273 0.65 -0.01 -12.67
N GLN A 274 0.38 1.29 -12.65
CA GLN A 274 -0.32 1.98 -11.55
C GLN A 274 -1.68 2.48 -12.03
N SER A 275 -2.68 2.39 -11.15
CA SER A 275 -4.00 3.02 -11.28
C SER A 275 -4.41 3.53 -9.90
N ASP A 276 -4.90 4.77 -9.79
CA ASP A 276 -5.31 5.39 -8.53
C ASP A 276 -4.25 5.30 -7.40
N ASN A 277 -2.99 5.54 -7.73
CA ASN A 277 -1.84 5.45 -6.81
C ASN A 277 -1.58 4.05 -6.23
N LEU A 278 -2.20 3.01 -6.78
CA LEU A 278 -1.97 1.61 -6.43
C LEU A 278 -1.41 0.85 -7.63
N SER A 279 -0.56 -0.14 -7.40
CA SER A 279 -0.12 -1.01 -8.48
C SER A 279 -1.23 -1.95 -8.94
N MET A 280 -1.18 -2.41 -10.19
CA MET A 280 -2.10 -3.45 -10.68
C MET A 280 -2.06 -4.71 -9.81
N LEU A 281 -0.89 -5.02 -9.24
CA LEU A 281 -0.72 -6.11 -8.29
C LEU A 281 -1.49 -5.87 -6.98
N ASP A 282 -1.53 -4.61 -6.49
CA ASP A 282 -2.29 -4.25 -5.30
C ASP A 282 -3.78 -4.46 -5.51
N HIS A 283 -4.31 -4.01 -6.65
CA HIS A 283 -5.70 -4.25 -7.03
C HIS A 283 -6.00 -5.74 -7.15
N ALA A 284 -5.08 -6.53 -7.74
CA ALA A 284 -5.22 -7.99 -7.86
C ALA A 284 -5.31 -8.67 -6.49
N PHE A 285 -4.46 -8.29 -5.53
CA PHE A 285 -4.52 -8.85 -4.19
C PHE A 285 -5.76 -8.39 -3.41
N ASN A 286 -6.18 -7.14 -3.56
CA ASN A 286 -7.43 -6.66 -2.95
C ASN A 286 -8.64 -7.47 -3.44
N ALA A 287 -8.76 -7.68 -4.74
CA ALA A 287 -9.84 -8.48 -5.32
C ALA A 287 -9.76 -9.96 -4.91
N MET A 288 -8.57 -10.55 -4.92
CA MET A 288 -8.31 -11.92 -4.48
C MET A 288 -8.71 -12.11 -3.01
N LEU A 289 -8.30 -11.21 -2.12
CA LEU A 289 -8.62 -11.29 -0.69
C LEU A 289 -10.12 -11.11 -0.43
N MET A 290 -10.77 -10.19 -1.16
CA MET A 290 -12.20 -9.96 -1.04
C MET A 290 -13.00 -11.21 -1.49
N LEU A 291 -12.68 -11.77 -2.65
CA LEU A 291 -13.34 -13.00 -3.10
C LEU A 291 -13.02 -14.17 -2.17
N SER A 292 -11.78 -14.27 -1.66
CA SER A 292 -11.40 -15.30 -0.70
C SER A 292 -12.23 -15.24 0.57
N TYR A 293 -12.45 -14.03 1.11
CA TYR A 293 -13.29 -13.84 2.29
C TYR A 293 -14.74 -14.32 2.05
N ILE A 294 -15.31 -13.95 0.90
CA ILE A 294 -16.68 -14.35 0.53
C ILE A 294 -16.78 -15.87 0.38
N ALA A 295 -15.82 -16.48 -0.32
CA ALA A 295 -15.79 -17.91 -0.57
C ALA A 295 -15.61 -18.70 0.74
N LEU A 296 -14.67 -18.30 1.61
CA LEU A 296 -14.45 -18.91 2.92
C LEU A 296 -15.67 -18.80 3.82
N LYS A 297 -16.39 -17.66 3.77
CA LYS A 297 -17.64 -17.48 4.51
C LYS A 297 -18.78 -18.38 3.99
N GLN A 298 -18.74 -18.74 2.72
CA GLN A 298 -19.67 -19.71 2.11
C GLN A 298 -19.24 -21.17 2.30
N GLY A 299 -18.14 -21.43 3.04
CA GLY A 299 -17.64 -22.78 3.30
C GLY A 299 -16.71 -23.34 2.22
N ASP A 300 -16.33 -22.55 1.20
CA ASP A 300 -15.41 -22.98 0.15
C ASP A 300 -13.97 -23.01 0.66
N SER A 301 -13.10 -23.67 -0.08
CA SER A 301 -11.66 -23.77 0.21
C SER A 301 -10.89 -22.90 -0.75
N VAL A 302 -10.00 -22.05 -0.24
CA VAL A 302 -9.22 -21.09 -1.05
C VAL A 302 -7.74 -21.34 -0.90
N GLY A 303 -7.01 -21.37 -2.01
CA GLY A 303 -5.55 -21.42 -2.10
C GLY A 303 -5.00 -20.27 -2.92
N LEU A 304 -3.69 -19.99 -2.78
CA LEU A 304 -2.98 -18.92 -3.45
C LEU A 304 -1.64 -19.41 -3.97
N LEU A 305 -1.30 -19.06 -5.18
CA LEU A 305 0.00 -19.23 -5.82
C LEU A 305 0.46 -17.88 -6.36
N ASN A 306 1.55 -17.35 -5.82
CA ASN A 306 2.20 -16.16 -6.35
C ASN A 306 3.43 -16.56 -7.16
N PHE A 307 3.56 -16.04 -8.36
CA PHE A 307 4.64 -16.39 -9.28
C PHE A 307 5.10 -15.21 -10.13
N SER A 308 6.33 -15.30 -10.61
CA SER A 308 6.90 -14.47 -11.68
C SER A 308 7.74 -15.36 -12.60
N ASP A 309 9.04 -15.17 -12.68
CA ASP A 309 10.00 -16.10 -13.29
C ASP A 309 10.18 -17.39 -12.49
N THR A 310 9.83 -17.33 -11.21
CA THR A 310 9.83 -18.42 -10.23
C THR A 310 8.54 -18.43 -9.42
N ILE A 311 8.29 -19.52 -8.71
CA ILE A 311 7.19 -19.61 -7.76
C ILE A 311 7.67 -18.96 -6.44
N HIS A 312 7.00 -17.90 -6.01
CA HIS A 312 7.35 -17.19 -4.79
C HIS A 312 6.82 -17.92 -3.55
N ASN A 313 5.53 -18.20 -3.55
CA ASN A 313 4.90 -18.97 -2.49
C ASN A 313 3.67 -19.74 -2.99
N TYR A 314 3.31 -20.75 -2.23
CA TYR A 314 2.08 -21.51 -2.43
C TYR A 314 1.38 -21.75 -1.10
N THR A 315 0.15 -21.27 -1.00
CA THR A 315 -0.73 -21.53 0.14
C THR A 315 -1.81 -22.54 -0.30
N PRO A 316 -1.78 -23.77 0.25
CA PRO A 316 -2.72 -24.81 -0.17
C PRO A 316 -4.16 -24.44 0.18
N PRO A 317 -5.15 -24.89 -0.63
CA PRO A 317 -6.56 -24.61 -0.39
C PRO A 317 -7.03 -25.19 0.96
N ARG A 318 -7.60 -24.31 1.80
CA ARG A 318 -8.24 -24.67 3.08
C ARG A 318 -9.53 -23.90 3.26
N SER A 319 -10.47 -24.48 3.99
CA SER A 319 -11.73 -23.85 4.38
C SER A 319 -11.62 -23.16 5.75
N GLY A 320 -12.61 -22.34 6.06
CA GLY A 320 -12.72 -21.63 7.34
C GLY A 320 -12.16 -20.21 7.30
N ILE A 321 -12.90 -19.27 7.92
CA ILE A 321 -12.59 -17.81 7.89
C ILE A 321 -11.19 -17.49 8.39
N GLY A 322 -10.67 -18.23 9.38
CA GLY A 322 -9.30 -18.01 9.89
C GLY A 322 -8.19 -18.21 8.85
N HIS A 323 -8.49 -18.87 7.71
CA HIS A 323 -7.54 -19.04 6.62
C HIS A 323 -7.23 -17.74 5.88
N ILE A 324 -8.11 -16.72 5.94
CA ILE A 324 -7.88 -15.40 5.34
C ILE A 324 -6.57 -14.77 5.82
N ASN A 325 -6.23 -14.93 7.11
CA ASN A 325 -4.99 -14.39 7.66
C ASN A 325 -3.73 -15.01 7.00
N ARG A 326 -3.79 -16.30 6.63
CA ARG A 326 -2.67 -16.96 5.92
C ARG A 326 -2.54 -16.44 4.49
N LEU A 327 -3.66 -16.23 3.79
CA LEU A 327 -3.66 -15.65 2.45
C LEU A 327 -3.13 -14.20 2.50
N LEU A 328 -3.53 -13.46 3.51
CA LEU A 328 -3.08 -12.09 3.75
C LEU A 328 -1.56 -12.04 4.01
N HIS A 329 -1.03 -12.91 4.87
CA HIS A 329 0.42 -13.01 5.10
C HIS A 329 1.19 -13.51 3.87
N ALA A 330 0.57 -14.29 2.99
CA ALA A 330 1.19 -14.76 1.76
C ALA A 330 1.21 -13.71 0.64
N SER A 331 0.44 -12.63 0.79
CA SER A 331 0.30 -11.57 -0.22
C SER A 331 0.93 -10.23 0.18
N PHE A 332 1.14 -9.96 1.48
CA PHE A 332 1.48 -8.61 1.96
C PHE A 332 2.89 -8.14 1.55
N ASP A 333 3.86 -9.05 1.49
CA ASP A 333 5.26 -8.79 1.16
C ASP A 333 5.61 -9.06 -0.31
N GLN A 334 4.60 -9.34 -1.14
CA GLN A 334 4.82 -9.63 -2.56
C GLN A 334 4.82 -8.34 -3.37
N GLU A 335 5.91 -8.11 -4.09
CA GLU A 335 6.08 -6.97 -5.00
C GLU A 335 6.12 -7.44 -6.45
N ALA A 336 5.68 -6.56 -7.36
CA ALA A 336 5.83 -6.79 -8.78
C ALA A 336 7.30 -6.64 -9.19
N ARG A 337 7.84 -7.65 -9.90
CA ARG A 337 9.25 -7.68 -10.31
C ARG A 337 9.38 -7.42 -11.80
N TYR A 338 10.44 -6.73 -12.19
CA TYR A 338 10.77 -6.45 -13.60
C TYR A 338 11.35 -7.68 -14.31
N VAL A 339 10.63 -8.80 -14.25
CA VAL A 339 10.98 -10.08 -14.90
C VAL A 339 9.80 -10.57 -15.72
N GLU A 340 10.07 -11.49 -16.68
CA GLU A 340 9.01 -12.15 -17.46
C GLU A 340 8.32 -13.24 -16.66
N ALA A 341 6.99 -13.31 -16.79
CA ALA A 341 6.20 -14.36 -16.16
C ALA A 341 6.43 -15.72 -16.78
N ARG A 342 6.70 -16.73 -15.96
CA ARG A 342 6.85 -18.13 -16.40
C ARG A 342 5.56 -18.90 -16.13
N TYR A 343 4.57 -18.70 -17.00
CA TYR A 343 3.27 -19.37 -16.93
C TYR A 343 3.41 -20.89 -16.98
N ASP A 344 4.35 -21.42 -17.76
CA ASP A 344 4.64 -22.85 -17.86
C ASP A 344 4.91 -23.47 -16.48
N LYS A 345 5.77 -22.84 -15.68
CA LYS A 345 6.11 -23.31 -14.32
C LYS A 345 4.91 -23.22 -13.39
N ALA A 346 4.19 -22.10 -13.43
CA ALA A 346 3.05 -21.85 -12.55
C ALA A 346 1.91 -22.85 -12.79
N PHE A 347 1.56 -23.11 -14.05
CA PHE A 347 0.52 -24.07 -14.41
C PHE A 347 0.93 -25.51 -14.13
N LEU A 348 2.20 -25.88 -14.42
CA LEU A 348 2.72 -27.20 -14.09
C LEU A 348 2.68 -27.48 -12.58
N TYR A 349 3.12 -26.50 -11.79
CA TYR A 349 3.09 -26.59 -10.32
C TYR A 349 1.65 -26.73 -9.80
N THR A 350 0.72 -25.91 -10.30
CA THR A 350 -0.70 -25.98 -9.94
C THR A 350 -1.27 -27.36 -10.25
N LYS A 351 -0.98 -27.92 -11.42
CA LYS A 351 -1.42 -29.26 -11.81
C LYS A 351 -0.89 -30.36 -10.90
N GLN A 352 0.36 -30.23 -10.44
CA GLN A 352 0.98 -31.20 -9.53
C GLN A 352 0.38 -31.12 -8.10
N GLN A 353 0.08 -29.91 -7.63
CA GLN A 353 -0.43 -29.70 -6.26
C GLN A 353 -1.95 -29.92 -6.16
N CYS A 354 -2.69 -29.81 -7.23
CA CYS A 354 -4.15 -29.81 -7.24
C CYS A 354 -4.73 -30.99 -8.02
N SER A 355 -4.99 -32.08 -7.32
CA SER A 355 -5.60 -33.28 -7.90
C SER A 355 -7.14 -33.24 -8.02
N LYS A 356 -7.80 -32.39 -7.17
CA LYS A 356 -9.27 -32.30 -7.16
C LYS A 356 -9.74 -31.15 -8.07
N ARG A 357 -10.90 -31.33 -8.73
CA ARG A 357 -11.52 -30.28 -9.53
C ARG A 357 -11.60 -28.97 -8.76
N SER A 358 -11.16 -27.87 -9.34
CA SER A 358 -11.04 -26.57 -8.70
C SER A 358 -11.29 -25.47 -9.71
N LEU A 359 -11.79 -24.33 -9.24
CA LEU A 359 -11.76 -23.06 -9.98
C LEU A 359 -10.33 -22.52 -9.91
N VAL A 360 -9.64 -22.44 -11.02
CA VAL A 360 -8.30 -21.88 -11.12
C VAL A 360 -8.41 -20.49 -11.72
N VAL A 361 -8.15 -19.48 -10.91
CA VAL A 361 -8.27 -18.06 -11.27
C VAL A 361 -6.89 -17.49 -11.51
N LEU A 362 -6.53 -17.27 -12.77
CA LEU A 362 -5.33 -16.53 -13.14
C LEU A 362 -5.64 -15.04 -13.18
N ILE A 363 -4.86 -14.23 -12.44
CA ILE A 363 -4.94 -12.76 -12.46
C ILE A 363 -3.63 -12.26 -13.04
N THR A 364 -3.70 -11.57 -14.18
CA THR A 364 -2.53 -11.05 -14.89
C THR A 364 -2.93 -9.87 -15.79
N ASN A 365 -1.94 -9.19 -16.35
CA ASN A 365 -2.11 -8.27 -17.45
C ASN A 365 -1.31 -8.76 -18.66
N VAL A 366 -1.85 -8.60 -19.85
CA VAL A 366 -1.21 -9.06 -21.11
C VAL A 366 -1.28 -7.96 -22.16
N ILE A 367 -0.12 -7.61 -22.69
CA ILE A 367 0.03 -6.61 -23.76
C ILE A 367 0.64 -7.25 -25.02
N ASP A 368 1.26 -8.40 -24.90
CA ASP A 368 1.97 -9.08 -25.99
C ASP A 368 1.34 -10.42 -26.39
N GLU A 369 1.49 -10.75 -27.66
CA GLU A 369 0.90 -11.93 -28.30
C GLU A 369 1.51 -13.26 -27.79
N ILE A 370 2.80 -13.22 -27.41
CA ILE A 370 3.53 -14.42 -26.97
C ILE A 370 2.97 -14.90 -25.62
N ASN A 371 2.84 -13.98 -24.68
CA ASN A 371 2.28 -14.29 -23.35
C ASN A 371 0.81 -14.70 -23.44
N ALA A 372 0.01 -14.02 -24.27
CA ALA A 372 -1.37 -14.40 -24.49
C ALA A 372 -1.52 -15.81 -25.04
N HIS A 373 -0.68 -16.17 -26.04
CA HIS A 373 -0.71 -17.52 -26.62
C HIS A 373 -0.33 -18.59 -25.58
N GLN A 374 0.67 -18.33 -24.76
CA GLN A 374 1.06 -19.22 -23.64
C GLN A 374 -0.09 -19.39 -22.64
N ILE A 375 -0.68 -18.30 -22.17
CA ILE A 375 -1.79 -18.35 -21.21
C ILE A 375 -2.95 -19.15 -21.81
N MET A 376 -3.32 -18.90 -23.06
CA MET A 376 -4.39 -19.59 -23.75
C MET A 376 -4.10 -21.09 -23.86
N GLN A 377 -2.89 -21.48 -24.20
CA GLN A 377 -2.48 -22.87 -24.30
C GLN A 377 -2.54 -23.58 -22.94
N TYR A 378 -1.97 -22.97 -21.89
CA TYR A 378 -1.92 -23.60 -20.57
C TYR A 378 -3.28 -23.61 -19.88
N THR A 379 -4.09 -22.56 -20.01
CA THR A 379 -5.46 -22.54 -19.45
C THR A 379 -6.36 -23.56 -20.15
N SER A 380 -6.25 -23.69 -21.48
CA SER A 380 -7.00 -24.72 -22.23
C SER A 380 -6.63 -26.14 -21.80
N ASN A 381 -5.37 -26.40 -21.46
CA ASN A 381 -4.92 -27.72 -20.97
C ASN A 381 -5.46 -28.06 -19.57
N LEU A 382 -5.96 -27.09 -18.81
CA LEU A 382 -6.64 -27.34 -17.54
C LEU A 382 -8.13 -27.64 -17.71
N THR A 383 -8.72 -27.30 -18.87
CA THR A 383 -10.13 -27.53 -19.16
C THR A 383 -10.45 -29.03 -19.12
N GLY A 384 -11.50 -29.41 -18.43
CA GLY A 384 -11.88 -30.82 -18.21
C GLY A 384 -11.42 -31.37 -16.86
N GLN A 385 -10.25 -31.04 -16.36
CA GLN A 385 -9.80 -31.39 -15.00
C GLN A 385 -10.17 -30.30 -13.98
N HIS A 386 -10.01 -29.05 -14.36
CA HIS A 386 -10.34 -27.86 -13.57
C HIS A 386 -11.26 -26.95 -14.37
N LEU A 387 -11.80 -25.90 -13.70
CA LEU A 387 -12.48 -24.79 -14.37
C LEU A 387 -11.51 -23.61 -14.40
N PRO A 388 -10.84 -23.33 -15.53
CA PRO A 388 -9.94 -22.20 -15.64
C PRO A 388 -10.72 -20.91 -15.84
N MET A 389 -10.34 -19.88 -15.10
CA MET A 389 -10.77 -18.50 -15.26
C MET A 389 -9.56 -17.58 -15.40
N CYS A 390 -9.54 -16.77 -16.44
CA CYS A 390 -8.51 -15.78 -16.67
C CYS A 390 -9.12 -14.38 -16.47
N LEU A 391 -8.53 -13.60 -15.57
CA LEU A 391 -8.86 -12.20 -15.34
C LEU A 391 -7.72 -11.34 -15.88
N LEU A 392 -7.98 -10.60 -16.96
CA LEU A 392 -7.06 -9.68 -17.59
C LEU A 392 -7.34 -8.27 -17.09
N LEU A 393 -6.34 -7.63 -16.51
CA LEU A 393 -6.46 -6.23 -16.12
C LEU A 393 -6.38 -5.33 -17.36
N LYS A 394 -7.16 -4.25 -17.32
CA LYS A 394 -7.10 -3.15 -18.28
C LYS A 394 -6.20 -2.06 -17.72
N ASP A 395 -5.46 -1.44 -18.62
CA ASP A 395 -4.65 -0.27 -18.33
C ASP A 395 -5.35 0.98 -18.88
N HIS A 396 -5.65 1.96 -18.03
CA HIS A 396 -6.25 3.21 -18.43
C HIS A 396 -5.42 3.92 -19.48
N ASP A 397 -4.10 3.97 -19.32
CA ASP A 397 -3.20 4.63 -20.27
C ASP A 397 -3.34 4.07 -21.70
N LEU A 398 -3.67 2.78 -21.83
CA LEU A 398 -3.88 2.17 -23.14
C LEU A 398 -5.29 2.39 -23.69
N PHE A 399 -6.32 2.25 -22.85
CA PHE A 399 -7.71 2.30 -23.29
C PHE A 399 -8.20 3.73 -23.50
N ASP A 400 -7.80 4.67 -22.63
CA ASP A 400 -8.19 6.08 -22.72
C ASP A 400 -7.61 6.77 -23.97
N ILE A 401 -6.41 6.35 -24.43
CA ILE A 401 -5.85 6.81 -25.72
C ILE A 401 -6.78 6.48 -26.90
N VAL A 402 -7.51 5.36 -26.82
CA VAL A 402 -8.45 4.96 -27.89
C VAL A 402 -9.78 5.66 -27.75
N ASP A 403 -10.30 5.77 -26.51
CA ASP A 403 -11.63 6.28 -26.21
C ASP A 403 -11.67 7.82 -26.29
N ASP A 404 -10.59 8.52 -25.90
CA ASP A 404 -10.47 10.00 -25.93
C ASP A 404 -9.84 10.53 -27.23
N TYR A 405 -9.71 9.70 -28.28
CA TYR A 405 -9.14 10.14 -29.54
C TYR A 405 -10.00 11.21 -30.21
N ASP A 406 -9.47 12.43 -30.33
CA ASP A 406 -10.06 13.54 -31.07
C ASP A 406 -9.43 13.67 -32.48
N PRO A 407 -10.20 13.39 -33.55
CA PRO A 407 -9.71 13.53 -34.95
C PRO A 407 -9.24 14.94 -35.32
N ASP A 408 -9.75 15.97 -34.64
CA ASP A 408 -9.44 17.36 -34.92
C ASP A 408 -8.17 17.88 -34.23
N SER A 409 -7.58 17.05 -33.34
CA SER A 409 -6.32 17.39 -32.68
C SER A 409 -5.16 17.34 -33.66
N SER A 410 -4.46 18.46 -33.84
CA SER A 410 -3.38 18.63 -34.83
C SER A 410 -2.06 17.91 -34.49
N ALA A 411 -2.00 17.09 -33.43
CA ALA A 411 -0.82 16.37 -33.00
C ALA A 411 -0.68 15.06 -33.78
N LYS A 412 0.18 15.02 -34.79
CA LYS A 412 0.47 13.79 -35.58
C LYS A 412 0.84 12.57 -34.70
N ASN A 413 1.49 12.76 -33.58
CA ASN A 413 1.87 11.69 -32.67
C ASN A 413 0.67 11.03 -31.98
N SER A 414 -0.46 11.73 -31.79
CA SER A 414 -1.67 11.19 -31.20
C SER A 414 -2.35 10.16 -32.08
N VAL A 415 -2.34 10.37 -33.41
CA VAL A 415 -2.95 9.44 -34.40
C VAL A 415 -2.23 8.09 -34.42
N TYR A 416 -0.90 8.11 -34.42
CA TYR A 416 -0.11 6.86 -34.41
C TYR A 416 -0.24 6.11 -33.07
N ALA A 417 -0.25 6.83 -31.97
CA ALA A 417 -0.46 6.25 -30.65
C ALA A 417 -1.86 5.62 -30.54
N ALA A 418 -2.90 6.33 -30.99
CA ALA A 418 -4.27 5.82 -30.99
C ALA A 418 -4.43 4.59 -31.90
N ALA A 419 -3.82 4.58 -33.09
CA ALA A 419 -3.85 3.46 -34.00
C ALA A 419 -3.13 2.22 -33.39
N ALA A 420 -1.98 2.41 -32.77
CA ALA A 420 -1.26 1.35 -32.08
C ALA A 420 -2.07 0.79 -30.89
N ALA A 421 -2.62 1.68 -30.07
CA ALA A 421 -3.47 1.29 -28.93
C ALA A 421 -4.73 0.54 -29.41
N ALA A 422 -5.41 1.02 -30.44
CA ALA A 422 -6.57 0.36 -31.03
C ALA A 422 -6.23 -1.05 -31.57
N THR A 423 -5.05 -1.24 -32.14
CA THR A 423 -4.58 -2.54 -32.60
C THR A 423 -4.44 -3.51 -31.41
N ILE A 424 -3.84 -3.05 -30.30
CA ILE A 424 -3.69 -3.87 -29.07
C ILE A 424 -5.05 -4.21 -28.46
N VAL A 425 -5.97 -3.21 -28.37
CA VAL A 425 -7.31 -3.43 -27.81
C VAL A 425 -8.12 -4.43 -28.64
N ASN A 426 -8.08 -4.33 -29.98
CA ASN A 426 -8.78 -5.25 -30.85
C ASN A 426 -8.21 -6.67 -30.74
N TRP A 427 -6.90 -6.80 -30.77
CA TRP A 427 -6.23 -8.07 -30.57
C TRP A 427 -6.58 -8.71 -29.21
N ARG A 428 -6.60 -7.95 -28.11
CA ARG A 428 -7.05 -8.44 -26.79
C ARG A 428 -8.47 -9.00 -26.83
N ARG A 429 -9.39 -8.34 -27.55
CA ARG A 429 -10.78 -8.83 -27.73
C ARG A 429 -10.82 -10.16 -28.47
N GLU A 430 -9.98 -10.36 -29.46
CA GLU A 430 -9.84 -11.62 -30.18
C GLU A 430 -9.34 -12.73 -29.25
N VAL A 431 -8.29 -12.47 -28.47
CA VAL A 431 -7.75 -13.41 -27.49
C VAL A 431 -8.81 -13.82 -26.47
N LEU A 432 -9.58 -12.87 -25.90
CA LEU A 432 -10.65 -13.15 -24.96
C LEU A 432 -11.76 -14.01 -25.57
N THR A 433 -12.10 -13.75 -26.83
CA THR A 433 -13.12 -14.50 -27.56
C THR A 433 -12.65 -15.95 -27.80
N GLU A 434 -11.40 -16.11 -28.21
CA GLU A 434 -10.82 -17.44 -28.44
C GLU A 434 -10.68 -18.25 -27.13
N MET A 435 -10.29 -17.61 -26.01
CA MET A 435 -10.28 -18.26 -24.69
C MET A 435 -11.68 -18.79 -24.32
N LYS A 436 -12.74 -18.00 -24.55
CA LYS A 436 -14.12 -18.43 -24.29
C LYS A 436 -14.54 -19.60 -25.15
N HIS A 437 -14.16 -19.62 -26.43
CA HIS A 437 -14.41 -20.75 -27.33
C HIS A 437 -13.71 -22.04 -26.87
N ARG A 438 -12.56 -21.94 -26.25
CA ARG A 438 -11.80 -23.06 -25.66
C ARG A 438 -12.30 -23.51 -24.29
N GLY A 439 -13.38 -22.91 -23.78
CA GLY A 439 -13.98 -23.27 -22.49
C GLY A 439 -13.32 -22.64 -21.28
N VAL A 440 -12.48 -21.60 -21.48
CA VAL A 440 -11.88 -20.80 -20.42
C VAL A 440 -12.83 -19.63 -20.10
N LEU A 441 -13.11 -19.41 -18.84
CA LEU A 441 -13.85 -18.23 -18.40
C LEU A 441 -12.91 -17.02 -18.47
N ALA A 442 -13.11 -16.13 -19.43
CA ALA A 442 -12.27 -14.97 -19.62
C ALA A 442 -13.03 -13.68 -19.27
N LEU A 443 -12.45 -12.91 -18.35
CA LEU A 443 -12.91 -11.61 -17.91
C LEU A 443 -11.85 -10.55 -18.21
N GLU A 444 -12.29 -9.35 -18.48
CA GLU A 444 -11.44 -8.17 -18.60
C GLU A 444 -12.05 -7.04 -17.78
N ALA A 445 -11.23 -6.44 -16.90
CA ALA A 445 -11.72 -5.41 -15.98
C ALA A 445 -10.68 -4.31 -15.75
N PHE A 446 -11.15 -3.07 -15.59
CA PHE A 446 -10.34 -2.04 -14.99
C PHE A 446 -10.09 -2.34 -13.50
N PRO A 447 -8.95 -1.92 -12.95
CA PRO A 447 -8.57 -2.21 -11.57
C PRO A 447 -9.65 -1.89 -10.54
N GLU A 448 -10.35 -0.76 -10.68
CA GLU A 448 -11.39 -0.28 -9.76
C GLU A 448 -12.62 -1.22 -9.73
N ASN A 449 -12.98 -1.76 -10.90
CA ASN A 449 -14.18 -2.57 -11.08
C ASN A 449 -13.92 -4.07 -10.95
N MET A 450 -12.66 -4.47 -10.86
CA MET A 450 -12.23 -5.87 -10.89
C MET A 450 -12.85 -6.69 -9.75
N THR A 451 -12.89 -6.14 -8.54
CA THR A 451 -13.40 -6.84 -7.35
C THR A 451 -14.87 -7.23 -7.54
N ALA A 452 -15.72 -6.30 -7.98
CA ALA A 452 -17.14 -6.57 -8.19
C ALA A 452 -17.38 -7.58 -9.32
N GLN A 453 -16.64 -7.46 -10.42
CA GLN A 453 -16.78 -8.38 -11.55
C GLN A 453 -16.33 -9.80 -11.19
N LEU A 454 -15.21 -9.94 -10.47
CA LEU A 454 -14.70 -11.23 -10.02
C LEU A 454 -15.68 -11.93 -9.07
N ILE A 455 -16.27 -11.19 -8.12
CA ILE A 455 -17.29 -11.71 -7.21
C ILE A 455 -18.53 -12.14 -7.97
N ASN A 456 -19.03 -11.32 -8.90
CA ASN A 456 -20.23 -11.66 -9.69
C ASN A 456 -20.00 -12.92 -10.51
N GLN A 457 -18.83 -13.06 -11.14
CA GLN A 457 -18.51 -14.27 -11.91
C GLN A 457 -18.43 -15.52 -11.03
N TYR A 458 -17.82 -15.40 -9.84
CA TYR A 458 -17.81 -16.52 -8.88
C TYR A 458 -19.22 -16.92 -8.45
N LEU A 459 -20.09 -15.96 -8.15
CA LEU A 459 -21.48 -16.23 -7.78
C LEU A 459 -22.25 -16.88 -8.93
N GLU A 460 -22.01 -16.48 -10.17
CA GLU A 460 -22.60 -17.09 -11.36
C GLU A 460 -22.12 -18.54 -11.55
N ILE A 461 -20.82 -18.80 -11.42
CA ILE A 461 -20.24 -20.15 -11.48
C ILE A 461 -20.90 -21.05 -10.44
N LYS A 462 -21.05 -20.54 -9.23
CA LYS A 462 -21.66 -21.27 -8.12
C LYS A 462 -23.16 -21.52 -8.34
N ALA A 463 -23.87 -20.55 -8.92
CA ALA A 463 -25.30 -20.66 -9.22
C ALA A 463 -25.58 -21.65 -10.39
N ARG A 464 -24.67 -21.72 -11.35
CA ARG A 464 -24.76 -22.63 -12.51
C ARG A 464 -24.18 -24.01 -12.25
N HIS A 465 -23.65 -24.28 -11.05
CA HIS A 465 -23.01 -25.55 -10.69
C HIS A 465 -21.94 -26.01 -11.72
N LEU A 466 -21.07 -25.07 -12.16
CA LEU A 466 -20.04 -25.36 -13.14
C LEU A 466 -18.81 -26.10 -12.55
N LEU A 467 -18.70 -26.16 -11.23
CA LEU A 467 -17.60 -26.80 -10.49
C LEU A 467 -18.00 -28.15 -9.90
#